data_c0442ec2f7c547f78805ea9a3db72054
#
_entry.id   c0442ec2f7c547f78805ea9a3db72054
#
_cell.length_a   1.000
_cell.length_b   1.000
_cell.length_c   1.000
_cell.angle_alpha   90.00
_cell.angle_beta   90.00
_cell.angle_gamma   90.00
#
_symmetry.space_group_name_H-M   'P 1'
#
loop_
_entity.id
_entity.type
_entity.pdbx_description
1 polymer ?
#
loop_
_entity_poly.entity_id
_entity_poly.type
_entity_poly.pdbx_seq_one_letter_code
_entity_poly.pdbx_strand_id
1 'polypeptide(L)'
;MRDLREQRTKRARGYGSLMGPWYWIGVSAGLGTAVGVLLAGAGSGGRGARIAVILLAGAAGAGNGFAIGSWQPGGWGDRAAGIAGGLAGALGATQTVSGALRRGGTRAGTGALVAGAAIVVAALAWIPAVGYVVALVLLALVPLLRRARPERYAGLRTLARDE
;
A
#
# COMPACT_ATOMS: atom_id res chain seq x y z
N MET A 1 -32.68 -36.61 -15.08
CA MET A 1 -31.68 -35.79 -15.82
C MET A 1 -31.56 -34.35 -15.32
N ARG A 2 -32.58 -33.71 -14.74
CA ARG A 2 -32.53 -32.37 -14.13
C ARG A 2 -31.65 -32.34 -12.89
N ASP A 3 -31.70 -33.35 -12.05
CA ASP A 3 -31.00 -33.44 -10.77
C ASP A 3 -29.46 -33.45 -10.92
N LEU A 4 -28.93 -34.12 -11.94
CA LEU A 4 -27.50 -34.17 -12.20
C LEU A 4 -26.92 -32.79 -12.70
N ARG A 5 -27.75 -32.00 -13.37
CA ARG A 5 -27.37 -30.65 -13.78
C ARG A 5 -27.34 -29.71 -12.58
N GLU A 6 -28.27 -29.83 -11.68
CA GLU A 6 -28.35 -29.02 -10.46
C GLU A 6 -27.20 -29.35 -9.49
N GLN A 7 -26.84 -30.62 -9.37
CA GLN A 7 -25.66 -31.02 -8.59
C GLN A 7 -24.34 -30.56 -9.21
N ARG A 8 -24.21 -30.53 -10.54
CA ARG A 8 -23.05 -29.96 -11.23
C ARG A 8 -22.91 -28.44 -10.97
N THR A 9 -24.04 -27.72 -11.03
CA THR A 9 -24.00 -26.26 -10.74
C THR A 9 -23.74 -25.95 -9.26
N LYS A 10 -24.23 -26.79 -8.34
CA LYS A 10 -23.90 -26.67 -6.90
C LYS A 10 -22.42 -26.98 -6.61
N ARG A 11 -21.86 -28.01 -7.27
CA ARG A 11 -20.40 -28.29 -7.17
C ARG A 11 -19.54 -27.20 -7.79
N ALA A 12 -19.89 -26.67 -8.95
CA ALA A 12 -19.16 -25.58 -9.58
C ALA A 12 -19.19 -24.30 -8.71
N ARG A 13 -20.29 -24.02 -8.01
CA ARG A 13 -20.36 -22.94 -7.02
C ARG A 13 -19.52 -23.22 -5.77
N GLY A 14 -19.35 -24.47 -5.35
CA GLY A 14 -18.58 -24.84 -4.17
C GLY A 14 -17.07 -24.64 -4.32
N TYR A 15 -16.53 -24.79 -5.52
CA TYR A 15 -15.09 -24.52 -5.77
C TYR A 15 -14.74 -23.05 -5.83
N GLY A 16 -15.70 -22.16 -6.14
CA GLY A 16 -15.52 -20.71 -6.07
C GLY A 16 -15.53 -20.14 -4.64
N SER A 17 -15.91 -20.95 -3.64
CA SER A 17 -16.07 -20.47 -2.26
C SER A 17 -14.82 -20.60 -1.39
N LEU A 18 -13.75 -21.25 -1.85
CA LEU A 18 -12.48 -21.33 -1.12
C LEU A 18 -11.75 -19.99 -1.07
N MET A 19 -11.98 -19.13 -2.06
CA MET A 19 -11.53 -17.74 -2.08
C MET A 19 -12.74 -16.82 -1.89
N GLY A 20 -13.15 -16.64 -0.64
CA GLY A 20 -14.28 -15.79 -0.29
C GLY A 20 -14.01 -14.29 -0.57
N PRO A 21 -15.04 -13.42 -0.46
CA PRO A 21 -14.91 -11.98 -0.67
C PRO A 21 -13.76 -11.35 0.12
N TRP A 22 -13.47 -11.85 1.32
CA TRP A 22 -12.38 -11.39 2.17
C TRP A 22 -10.98 -11.54 1.53
N TYR A 23 -10.78 -12.58 0.73
CA TYR A 23 -9.50 -12.77 0.01
C TYR A 23 -9.25 -11.65 -0.99
N TRP A 24 -10.26 -11.33 -1.80
CA TRP A 24 -10.15 -10.27 -2.81
C TRP A 24 -10.03 -8.88 -2.21
N ILE A 25 -10.68 -8.63 -1.06
CA ILE A 25 -10.49 -7.41 -0.27
C ILE A 25 -9.03 -7.29 0.15
N GLY A 26 -8.40 -8.38 0.63
CA GLY A 26 -6.98 -8.41 1.00
C GLY A 26 -6.04 -8.16 -0.18
N VAL A 27 -6.30 -8.80 -1.32
CA VAL A 27 -5.55 -8.59 -2.58
C VAL A 27 -5.67 -7.13 -3.02
N SER A 28 -6.87 -6.56 -2.99
CA SER A 28 -7.13 -5.16 -3.35
C SER A 28 -6.38 -4.19 -2.44
N ALA A 29 -6.39 -4.44 -1.11
CA ALA A 29 -5.62 -3.65 -0.15
C ALA A 29 -4.12 -3.73 -0.41
N GLY A 30 -3.59 -4.93 -0.62
CA GLY A 30 -2.16 -5.15 -0.87
C GLY A 30 -1.68 -4.53 -2.18
N LEU A 31 -2.41 -4.71 -3.28
CA LEU A 31 -2.10 -4.09 -4.56
C LEU A 31 -2.23 -2.57 -4.51
N GLY A 32 -3.26 -2.05 -3.84
CA GLY A 32 -3.39 -0.62 -3.57
C GLY A 32 -2.17 -0.08 -2.81
N THR A 33 -1.71 -0.81 -1.79
CA THR A 33 -0.50 -0.48 -1.03
C THR A 33 0.75 -0.44 -1.92
N ALA A 34 0.93 -1.43 -2.80
CA ALA A 34 2.05 -1.47 -3.75
C ALA A 34 2.06 -0.24 -4.68
N VAL A 35 0.89 0.12 -5.23
CA VAL A 35 0.73 1.33 -6.06
C VAL A 35 1.04 2.59 -5.26
N GLY A 36 0.57 2.68 -4.00
CA GLY A 36 0.88 3.79 -3.12
C GLY A 36 2.37 3.95 -2.83
N VAL A 37 3.07 2.85 -2.59
CA VAL A 37 4.53 2.81 -2.41
C VAL A 37 5.24 3.25 -3.68
N LEU A 38 4.83 2.75 -4.85
CA LEU A 38 5.43 3.11 -6.14
C LEU A 38 5.31 4.60 -6.43
N LEU A 39 4.12 5.17 -6.28
CA LEU A 39 3.87 6.59 -6.50
C LEU A 39 4.65 7.48 -5.53
N ALA A 40 4.81 7.04 -4.28
CA ALA A 40 5.63 7.75 -3.30
C ALA A 40 7.09 7.87 -3.73
N GLY A 41 7.63 6.87 -4.43
CA GLY A 41 8.97 6.90 -5.01
C GLY A 41 9.14 7.97 -6.09
N ALA A 42 8.11 8.22 -6.88
CA ALA A 42 8.10 9.24 -7.93
C ALA A 42 7.93 10.67 -7.37
N GLY A 43 7.29 10.83 -6.22
CA GLY A 43 6.91 12.13 -5.63
C GLY A 43 7.94 12.74 -4.70
N SER A 44 9.18 12.96 -5.14
CA SER A 44 10.28 13.52 -4.34
C SER A 44 10.29 15.05 -4.24
N GLY A 45 9.16 15.72 -4.47
CA GLY A 45 9.02 17.18 -4.47
C GLY A 45 8.68 17.79 -3.11
N GLY A 46 8.35 19.08 -3.13
CA GLY A 46 7.89 19.84 -1.96
C GLY A 46 6.53 19.38 -1.41
N ARG A 47 5.98 20.16 -0.49
CA ARG A 47 4.73 19.84 0.23
C ARG A 47 3.54 19.58 -0.71
N GLY A 48 3.43 20.38 -1.79
CA GLY A 48 2.36 20.21 -2.79
C GLY A 48 2.48 18.89 -3.56
N ALA A 49 3.68 18.53 -4.00
CA ALA A 49 3.95 17.26 -4.68
C ALA A 49 3.62 16.05 -3.78
N ARG A 50 3.89 16.16 -2.49
CA ARG A 50 3.57 15.11 -1.52
C ARG A 50 2.05 14.91 -1.37
N ILE A 51 1.28 15.99 -1.30
CA ILE A 51 -0.18 15.91 -1.24
C ILE A 51 -0.72 15.31 -2.54
N ALA A 52 -0.23 15.76 -3.69
CA ALA A 52 -0.64 15.23 -4.99
C ALA A 52 -0.37 13.71 -5.10
N VAL A 53 0.79 13.24 -4.65
CA VAL A 53 1.12 11.81 -4.62
C VAL A 53 0.16 11.01 -3.74
N ILE A 54 -0.18 11.52 -2.56
CA ILE A 54 -1.12 10.84 -1.66
C ILE A 54 -2.51 10.75 -2.30
N LEU A 55 -2.98 11.82 -2.93
CA LEU A 55 -4.27 11.84 -3.62
C LEU A 55 -4.28 10.89 -4.83
N LEU A 56 -3.21 10.91 -5.64
CA LEU A 56 -3.05 10.00 -6.78
C LEU A 56 -2.96 8.53 -6.32
N ALA A 57 -2.28 8.26 -5.22
CA ALA A 57 -2.20 6.92 -4.66
C ALA A 57 -3.57 6.41 -4.19
N GLY A 58 -4.37 7.27 -3.54
CA GLY A 58 -5.75 6.95 -3.18
C GLY A 58 -6.61 6.69 -4.41
N ALA A 59 -6.53 7.54 -5.44
CA ALA A 59 -7.27 7.38 -6.68
C ALA A 59 -6.88 6.11 -7.46
N ALA A 60 -5.57 5.84 -7.58
CA ALA A 60 -5.06 4.63 -8.23
C ALA A 60 -5.41 3.36 -7.45
N GLY A 61 -5.37 3.42 -6.11
CA GLY A 61 -5.84 2.34 -5.24
C GLY A 61 -7.34 2.08 -5.40
N ALA A 62 -8.15 3.14 -5.53
CA ALA A 62 -9.58 3.01 -5.83
C ALA A 62 -9.82 2.38 -7.20
N GLY A 63 -9.06 2.79 -8.23
CA GLY A 63 -9.12 2.22 -9.57
C GLY A 63 -8.79 0.72 -9.57
N ASN A 64 -7.74 0.33 -8.84
CA ASN A 64 -7.38 -1.08 -8.65
C ASN A 64 -8.49 -1.86 -7.94
N GLY A 65 -9.05 -1.34 -6.84
CA GLY A 65 -10.16 -1.96 -6.14
C GLY A 65 -11.43 -2.07 -6.99
N PHE A 66 -11.70 -1.04 -7.82
CA PHE A 66 -12.80 -1.09 -8.78
C PHE A 66 -12.59 -2.18 -9.84
N ALA A 67 -11.38 -2.29 -10.41
CA ALA A 67 -11.05 -3.31 -11.39
C ALA A 67 -11.24 -4.72 -10.81
N ILE A 68 -10.72 -4.99 -9.61
CA ILE A 68 -10.90 -6.29 -8.94
C ILE A 68 -12.38 -6.54 -8.65
N GLY A 69 -13.09 -5.57 -8.07
CA GLY A 69 -14.50 -5.69 -7.72
C GLY A 69 -15.45 -5.81 -8.92
N SER A 70 -15.00 -5.44 -10.15
CA SER A 70 -15.77 -5.64 -11.38
C SER A 70 -15.69 -7.08 -11.90
N TRP A 71 -14.61 -7.79 -11.57
CA TRP A 71 -14.38 -9.18 -11.98
C TRP A 71 -14.81 -10.18 -10.93
N GLN A 72 -14.85 -9.77 -9.66
CA GLN A 72 -15.15 -10.62 -8.53
C GLN A 72 -16.29 -10.02 -7.68
N PRO A 73 -17.07 -10.84 -6.94
CA PRO A 73 -18.23 -10.40 -6.18
C PRO A 73 -17.90 -9.66 -4.87
N GLY A 74 -16.80 -8.91 -4.82
CA GLY A 74 -16.34 -8.20 -3.61
C GLY A 74 -17.01 -6.83 -3.36
N GLY A 75 -17.57 -6.22 -4.38
CA GLY A 75 -18.38 -5.01 -4.27
C GLY A 75 -17.66 -3.79 -3.68
N TRP A 76 -18.28 -3.13 -2.69
CA TRP A 76 -17.74 -1.94 -2.03
C TRP A 76 -16.50 -2.21 -1.19
N GLY A 77 -16.36 -3.43 -0.64
CA GLY A 77 -15.22 -3.82 0.18
C GLY A 77 -13.89 -3.71 -0.57
N ASP A 78 -13.84 -4.16 -1.83
CA ASP A 78 -12.63 -4.12 -2.65
C ASP A 78 -12.20 -2.69 -2.98
N ARG A 79 -13.18 -1.81 -3.25
CA ARG A 79 -12.92 -0.39 -3.52
C ARG A 79 -12.37 0.31 -2.29
N ALA A 80 -13.02 0.13 -1.15
CA ALA A 80 -12.56 0.71 0.10
C ALA A 80 -11.17 0.20 0.51
N ALA A 81 -10.92 -1.09 0.34
CA ALA A 81 -9.64 -1.71 0.62
C ALA A 81 -8.53 -1.19 -0.31
N GLY A 82 -8.81 -1.03 -1.60
CA GLY A 82 -7.87 -0.45 -2.56
C GLY A 82 -7.49 0.99 -2.20
N ILE A 83 -8.47 1.84 -1.86
CA ILE A 83 -8.23 3.21 -1.40
C ILE A 83 -7.38 3.22 -0.13
N ALA A 84 -7.80 2.44 0.89
CA ALA A 84 -7.09 2.37 2.16
C ALA A 84 -5.65 1.89 1.99
N GLY A 85 -5.44 0.87 1.16
CA GLY A 85 -4.11 0.36 0.81
C GLY A 85 -3.26 1.42 0.11
N GLY A 86 -3.81 2.09 -0.91
CA GLY A 86 -3.11 3.15 -1.64
C GLY A 86 -2.65 4.29 -0.73
N LEU A 87 -3.54 4.76 0.14
CA LEU A 87 -3.22 5.80 1.11
C LEU A 87 -2.17 5.32 2.13
N ALA A 88 -2.32 4.10 2.68
CA ALA A 88 -1.37 3.52 3.62
C ALA A 88 0.03 3.38 3.00
N GLY A 89 0.11 2.86 1.78
CA GLY A 89 1.36 2.73 1.03
C GLY A 89 2.04 4.08 0.78
N ALA A 90 1.29 5.07 0.30
CA ALA A 90 1.82 6.41 0.04
C ALA A 90 2.30 7.10 1.34
N LEU A 91 1.52 7.04 2.41
CA LEU A 91 1.87 7.65 3.69
C LEU A 91 3.11 7.01 4.31
N GLY A 92 3.22 5.68 4.29
CA GLY A 92 4.38 4.95 4.78
C GLY A 92 5.64 5.25 3.97
N ALA A 93 5.55 5.10 2.65
CA ALA A 93 6.70 5.24 1.75
C ALA A 93 7.20 6.69 1.63
N THR A 94 6.33 7.71 1.61
CA THR A 94 6.76 9.11 1.52
C THR A 94 7.66 9.53 2.66
N GLN A 95 7.49 9.00 3.86
CA GLN A 95 8.36 9.29 5.00
C GLN A 95 9.73 8.65 4.84
N THR A 96 9.77 7.40 4.36
CA THR A 96 11.01 6.67 4.10
C THR A 96 11.81 7.32 2.98
N VAL A 97 11.17 7.65 1.86
CA VAL A 97 11.78 8.34 0.71
C VAL A 97 12.36 9.69 1.13
N SER A 98 11.58 10.51 1.81
CA SER A 98 12.06 11.82 2.26
C SER A 98 13.24 11.72 3.24
N GLY A 99 13.25 10.68 4.07
CA GLY A 99 14.37 10.40 4.98
C GLY A 99 15.63 9.93 4.26
N ALA A 100 15.50 9.12 3.23
CA ALA A 100 16.63 8.65 2.41
C ALA A 100 17.27 9.81 1.63
N LEU A 101 16.47 10.65 1.00
CA LEU A 101 16.97 11.81 0.23
C LEU A 101 17.67 12.84 1.13
N ARG A 102 17.21 13.06 2.36
CA ARG A 102 17.89 13.95 3.33
C ARG A 102 19.25 13.43 3.76
N ARG A 103 19.47 12.12 3.68
CA ARG A 103 20.76 11.47 4.01
C ARG A 103 21.70 11.34 2.81
N GLY A 104 21.44 12.06 1.72
CA GLY A 104 22.30 12.06 0.54
C GLY A 104 22.00 10.94 -0.46
N GLY A 105 20.86 10.22 -0.31
CA GLY A 105 20.43 9.25 -1.30
C GLY A 105 20.11 9.90 -2.65
N THR A 106 20.57 9.28 -3.75
CA THR A 106 20.20 9.74 -5.09
C THR A 106 18.74 9.46 -5.39
N ARG A 107 18.10 10.31 -6.19
CA ARG A 107 16.70 10.12 -6.60
C ARG A 107 16.51 8.79 -7.35
N ALA A 108 17.42 8.47 -8.25
CA ALA A 108 17.39 7.23 -9.04
C ALA A 108 17.53 5.98 -8.15
N GLY A 109 18.52 5.95 -7.25
CA GLY A 109 18.72 4.83 -6.34
C GLY A 109 17.55 4.64 -5.35
N THR A 110 17.04 5.74 -4.79
CA THR A 110 15.87 5.68 -3.90
C THR A 110 14.63 5.23 -4.66
N GLY A 111 14.42 5.72 -5.90
CA GLY A 111 13.31 5.30 -6.77
C GLY A 111 13.38 3.81 -7.11
N ALA A 112 14.54 3.30 -7.47
CA ALA A 112 14.74 1.87 -7.77
C ALA A 112 14.44 0.97 -6.56
N LEU A 113 14.91 1.35 -5.37
CA LEU A 113 14.62 0.61 -4.13
C LEU A 113 13.13 0.59 -3.81
N VAL A 114 12.46 1.73 -3.97
CA VAL A 114 11.01 1.84 -3.73
C VAL A 114 10.22 1.04 -4.75
N ALA A 115 10.63 1.05 -6.03
CA ALA A 115 10.01 0.24 -7.07
C ALA A 115 10.18 -1.26 -6.77
N GLY A 116 11.38 -1.69 -6.37
CA GLY A 116 11.62 -3.06 -5.93
C GLY A 116 10.74 -3.46 -4.75
N ALA A 117 10.64 -2.61 -3.73
CA ALA A 117 9.75 -2.85 -2.60
C ALA A 117 8.28 -2.94 -3.01
N ALA A 118 7.82 -2.09 -3.94
CA ALA A 118 6.46 -2.14 -4.46
C ALA A 118 6.15 -3.46 -5.20
N ILE A 119 7.10 -3.97 -5.98
CA ILE A 119 6.96 -5.28 -6.65
C ILE A 119 6.84 -6.41 -5.63
N VAL A 120 7.67 -6.41 -4.58
CA VAL A 120 7.60 -7.41 -3.51
C VAL A 120 6.25 -7.34 -2.79
N VAL A 121 5.77 -6.14 -2.45
CA VAL A 121 4.44 -5.94 -1.83
C VAL A 121 3.33 -6.44 -2.75
N ALA A 122 3.41 -6.17 -4.06
CA ALA A 122 2.43 -6.65 -5.04
C ALA A 122 2.41 -8.18 -5.13
N ALA A 123 3.59 -8.83 -5.13
CA ALA A 123 3.69 -10.29 -5.13
C ALA A 123 3.11 -10.90 -3.85
N LEU A 124 3.43 -10.32 -2.69
CA LEU A 124 2.91 -10.77 -1.40
C LEU A 124 1.40 -10.57 -1.25
N ALA A 125 0.82 -9.60 -1.95
CA ALA A 125 -0.62 -9.33 -1.92
C ALA A 125 -1.48 -10.52 -2.39
N TRP A 126 -0.92 -11.41 -3.19
CA TRP A 126 -1.59 -12.63 -3.65
C TRP A 126 -1.65 -13.74 -2.59
N ILE A 127 -0.89 -13.62 -1.50
CA ILE A 127 -0.95 -14.57 -0.40
C ILE A 127 -2.12 -14.20 0.51
N PRO A 128 -3.04 -15.14 0.84
CA PRO A 128 -4.17 -14.87 1.73
C PRO A 128 -3.73 -14.20 3.03
N ALA A 129 -4.46 -13.21 3.48
CA ALA A 129 -4.22 -12.39 4.67
C ALA A 129 -2.98 -11.46 4.65
N VAL A 130 -1.97 -11.70 3.83
CA VAL A 130 -0.74 -10.88 3.81
C VAL A 130 -1.03 -9.45 3.35
N GLY A 131 -1.95 -9.25 2.41
CA GLY A 131 -2.38 -7.91 1.97
C GLY A 131 -2.87 -7.03 3.10
N TYR A 132 -3.64 -7.58 4.05
CA TYR A 132 -4.09 -6.87 5.25
C TYR A 132 -2.92 -6.55 6.19
N VAL A 133 -2.05 -7.53 6.43
CA VAL A 133 -0.89 -7.36 7.32
C VAL A 133 0.03 -6.27 6.80
N VAL A 134 0.35 -6.29 5.50
CA VAL A 134 1.21 -5.27 4.88
C VAL A 134 0.59 -3.87 4.98
N ALA A 135 -0.70 -3.73 4.71
CA ALA A 135 -1.39 -2.45 4.84
C ALA A 135 -1.36 -1.93 6.29
N LEU A 136 -1.62 -2.80 7.27
CA LEU A 136 -1.58 -2.45 8.70
C LEU A 136 -0.17 -2.09 9.18
N VAL A 137 0.84 -2.87 8.79
CA VAL A 137 2.25 -2.61 9.14
C VAL A 137 2.71 -1.27 8.60
N LEU A 138 2.41 -0.95 7.34
CA LEU A 138 2.77 0.35 6.77
C LEU A 138 2.04 1.51 7.44
N LEU A 139 0.77 1.33 7.79
CA LEU A 139 0.01 2.35 8.53
C LEU A 139 0.58 2.56 9.94
N ALA A 140 0.92 1.47 10.64
CA ALA A 140 1.53 1.54 11.98
C ALA A 140 2.95 2.13 11.95
N LEU A 141 3.69 1.95 10.86
CA LEU A 141 5.04 2.49 10.69
C LEU A 141 5.05 4.02 10.68
N VAL A 142 3.97 4.66 10.23
CA VAL A 142 3.85 6.14 10.18
C VAL A 142 4.04 6.79 11.55
N PRO A 143 3.29 6.43 12.63
CA PRO A 143 3.49 7.02 13.95
C PRO A 143 4.80 6.57 14.61
N LEU A 144 5.25 5.33 14.37
CA LEU A 144 6.52 4.82 14.88
C LEU A 144 7.71 5.63 14.35
N LEU A 145 7.76 5.89 13.05
CA LEU A 145 8.79 6.72 12.44
C LEU A 145 8.72 8.20 12.88
N ARG A 146 7.54 8.70 13.23
CA ARG A 146 7.39 10.04 13.80
C ARG A 146 7.92 10.12 15.22
N ARG A 147 7.68 9.11 16.04
CA ARG A 147 8.16 9.04 17.44
C ARG A 147 9.67 8.84 17.56
N ALA A 148 10.29 8.15 16.59
CA ALA A 148 11.74 7.89 16.62
C ALA A 148 12.61 9.13 16.30
N ARG A 149 12.03 10.29 16.05
CA ARG A 149 12.74 11.48 15.53
C ARG A 149 13.16 12.58 16.50
N PRO A 150 12.63 12.75 17.75
CA PRO A 150 12.86 14.00 18.45
C PRO A 150 14.25 14.18 19.06
N GLU A 151 14.90 13.11 19.50
CA GLU A 151 15.95 13.29 20.52
C GLU A 151 17.40 13.18 20.03
N ARG A 152 17.66 12.67 18.83
CA ARG A 152 19.04 12.47 18.35
C ARG A 152 19.79 13.76 17.93
N TYR A 153 19.09 14.88 17.81
CA TYR A 153 19.69 16.13 17.33
C TYR A 153 19.54 17.31 18.31
N ALA A 154 18.94 17.10 19.46
CA ALA A 154 18.77 18.17 20.46
C ALA A 154 20.13 18.63 21.05
N GLY A 155 21.11 17.71 21.18
CA GLY A 155 22.42 18.01 21.73
C GLY A 155 23.39 18.78 20.81
N LEU A 156 23.20 18.66 19.47
CA LEU A 156 24.10 19.35 18.53
C LEU A 156 23.77 20.83 18.29
N ARG A 157 22.56 21.25 18.62
CA ARG A 157 22.14 22.67 18.50
C ARG A 157 22.67 23.55 19.61
N THR A 158 23.01 23.00 20.75
CA THR A 158 23.61 23.75 21.86
C THR A 158 25.07 24.11 21.62
N LEU A 159 25.82 23.23 20.93
CA LEU A 159 27.25 23.47 20.65
C LEU A 159 27.51 24.49 19.54
N ALA A 160 26.53 24.74 18.66
CA ALA A 160 26.68 25.73 17.57
C ALA A 160 26.29 27.16 17.96
N ARG A 161 25.94 27.40 19.22
CA ARG A 161 25.49 28.73 19.69
C ARG A 161 26.50 29.48 20.52
N ASP A 162 27.61 28.84 20.82
CA ASP A 162 28.68 29.41 21.68
C ASP A 162 29.92 29.90 20.87
N GLU A 163 29.80 30.06 19.54
CA GLU A 163 30.73 30.75 18.67
C GLU A 163 30.09 32.06 18.14
#